data_df1ed1fac48898a9093b72457a7010a2
#
_entry.id   df1ed1fac48898a9093b72457a7010a2
#
_cell.length_a   1.000
_cell.length_b   1.000
_cell.length_c   1.000
_cell.angle_alpha   90.00
_cell.angle_beta   90.00
_cell.angle_gamma   90.00
#
_symmetry.space_group_name_H-M   'P 1'
#
loop_
_entity.id
_entity.type
_entity.pdbx_description
1 polymer ?
#
loop_
_entity_poly.entity_id
_entity_poly.type
_entity_poly.pdbx_seq_one_letter_code
_entity_poly.pdbx_strand_id
1 'polypeptide(L)'
;MDVYELQELKSTLLDEIKNTFKDKNHPTLSEYEEQNENLLVLIELMSKEKDLMPQENFDLILSQDYAILQTERWIEDNKKIIANWDCAEENLKKH
;
A
#
# COMPACT_ATOMS: atom_id res chain seq x y z
N MET A 1 9.53 8.19 -18.00
CA MET A 1 8.75 8.89 -16.95
C MET A 1 9.70 9.71 -16.11
N ASP A 2 9.43 10.99 -15.93
CA ASP A 2 10.30 11.84 -15.12
C ASP A 2 9.88 11.85 -13.65
N VAL A 3 10.69 12.50 -12.81
CA VAL A 3 10.45 12.55 -11.36
C VAL A 3 9.11 13.19 -11.02
N TYR A 4 8.74 14.23 -11.75
CA TYR A 4 7.48 14.96 -11.49
C TYR A 4 6.26 14.10 -11.80
N GLU A 5 6.29 13.34 -12.89
CA GLU A 5 5.22 12.42 -13.23
C GLU A 5 5.07 11.31 -12.17
N LEU A 6 6.20 10.77 -11.70
CA LEU A 6 6.19 9.76 -10.65
C LEU A 6 5.61 10.31 -9.35
N GLN A 7 6.00 11.52 -8.97
CA GLN A 7 5.49 12.16 -7.75
C GLN A 7 3.99 12.42 -7.84
N GLU A 8 3.51 12.86 -9.00
CA GLU A 8 2.11 13.11 -9.23
C GLU A 8 1.29 11.81 -9.16
N LEU A 9 1.76 10.76 -9.82
CA LEU A 9 1.10 9.45 -9.78
C LEU A 9 1.09 8.89 -8.36
N LYS A 10 2.20 9.02 -7.63
CA LYS A 10 2.31 8.56 -6.26
C LYS A 10 1.33 9.31 -5.36
N SER A 11 1.23 10.62 -5.51
CA SER A 11 0.31 11.44 -4.72
C SER A 11 -1.15 11.06 -4.96
N THR A 12 -1.53 10.87 -6.23
CA THR A 12 -2.88 10.44 -6.59
C THR A 12 -3.20 9.07 -5.99
N LEU A 13 -2.25 8.14 -6.08
CA LEU A 13 -2.42 6.79 -5.55
C LEU A 13 -2.53 6.79 -4.02
N LEU A 14 -1.74 7.61 -3.34
CA LEU A 14 -1.82 7.75 -1.88
C LEU A 14 -3.18 8.29 -1.45
N ASP A 15 -3.74 9.23 -2.19
CA ASP A 15 -5.08 9.75 -1.92
C ASP A 15 -6.13 8.65 -2.09
N GLU A 16 -6.02 7.84 -3.13
CA GLU A 16 -6.93 6.70 -3.34
C GLU A 16 -6.83 5.69 -2.19
N ILE A 17 -5.62 5.36 -1.76
CA ILE A 17 -5.39 4.43 -0.65
C ILE A 17 -6.02 4.97 0.63
N LYS A 18 -5.83 6.25 0.93
CA LYS A 18 -6.41 6.88 2.11
C LYS A 18 -7.94 6.92 2.05
N ASN A 19 -8.49 7.15 0.87
CA ASN A 19 -9.94 7.28 0.69
C ASN A 19 -10.66 5.94 0.69
N THR A 20 -9.98 4.84 0.42
CA THR A 20 -10.60 3.51 0.36
C THR A 20 -11.33 3.16 1.66
N PHE A 21 -10.77 3.54 2.81
CA PHE A 21 -11.37 3.24 4.12
C PHE A 21 -11.88 4.46 4.87
N LYS A 22 -11.92 5.62 4.23
CA LYS A 22 -12.14 6.91 4.91
C LYS A 22 -13.39 6.98 5.78
N ASP A 23 -14.50 6.45 5.31
CA ASP A 23 -15.79 6.56 6.01
C ASP A 23 -16.34 5.19 6.41
N LYS A 24 -15.48 4.17 6.51
CA LYS A 24 -15.93 2.80 6.75
C LYS A 24 -15.37 2.24 8.05
N ASN A 25 -16.29 1.90 8.95
CA ASN A 25 -15.93 1.23 10.19
C ASN A 25 -15.56 -0.25 9.93
N HIS A 26 -16.10 -0.83 8.86
CA HIS A 26 -15.90 -2.24 8.53
C HIS A 26 -15.62 -2.41 7.03
N PRO A 27 -14.34 -2.28 6.62
CA PRO A 27 -13.99 -2.49 5.21
C PRO A 27 -14.36 -3.90 4.74
N THR A 28 -14.74 -4.03 3.48
CA THR A 28 -15.07 -5.33 2.89
C THR A 28 -13.82 -6.06 2.41
N LEU A 29 -13.95 -7.35 2.15
CA LEU A 29 -12.86 -8.16 1.58
C LEU A 29 -12.34 -7.56 0.29
N SER A 30 -13.24 -7.16 -0.62
CA SER A 30 -12.88 -6.52 -1.89
C SER A 30 -12.06 -5.26 -1.69
N GLU A 31 -12.38 -4.48 -0.65
CA GLU A 31 -11.67 -3.25 -0.35
C GLU A 31 -10.25 -3.51 0.15
N TYR A 32 -10.05 -4.55 0.95
CA TYR A 32 -8.71 -4.97 1.36
C TYR A 32 -7.88 -5.47 0.17
N GLU A 33 -8.49 -6.23 -0.73
CA GLU A 33 -7.83 -6.71 -1.92
C GLU A 33 -7.44 -5.56 -2.85
N GLU A 34 -8.35 -4.60 -3.05
CA GLU A 34 -8.10 -3.39 -3.84
C GLU A 34 -6.97 -2.57 -3.24
N GLN A 35 -6.98 -2.40 -1.91
CA GLN A 35 -5.91 -1.68 -1.23
C GLN A 35 -4.56 -2.34 -1.46
N ASN A 36 -4.49 -3.68 -1.39
CA ASN A 36 -3.24 -4.40 -1.64
C ASN A 36 -2.75 -4.21 -3.06
N GLU A 37 -3.63 -4.21 -4.05
CA GLU A 37 -3.25 -3.92 -5.43
C GLU A 37 -2.67 -2.51 -5.56
N ASN A 38 -3.30 -1.53 -4.93
CA ASN A 38 -2.81 -0.15 -4.93
C ASN A 38 -1.47 -0.03 -4.20
N LEU A 39 -1.29 -0.76 -3.09
CA LEU A 39 -0.03 -0.76 -2.35
C LEU A 39 1.12 -1.38 -3.17
N LEU A 40 0.83 -2.41 -3.97
CA LEU A 40 1.83 -2.99 -4.86
C LEU A 40 2.27 -1.99 -5.93
N VAL A 41 1.32 -1.26 -6.51
CA VAL A 41 1.64 -0.19 -7.47
C VAL A 41 2.45 0.91 -6.81
N LEU A 42 2.11 1.26 -5.56
CA LEU A 42 2.85 2.27 -4.81
C LEU A 42 4.32 1.85 -4.61
N ILE A 43 4.57 0.58 -4.26
CA ILE A 43 5.93 0.05 -4.12
C ILE A 43 6.69 0.17 -5.44
N GLU A 44 6.04 -0.16 -6.54
CA GLU A 44 6.63 -0.05 -7.87
C GLU A 44 7.03 1.39 -8.20
N LEU A 45 6.13 2.34 -7.92
CA LEU A 45 6.40 3.76 -8.13
C LEU A 45 7.55 4.27 -7.24
N MET A 46 7.55 3.86 -5.97
CA MET A 46 8.62 4.24 -5.03
C MET A 46 9.97 3.66 -5.45
N SER A 47 9.98 2.44 -5.98
CA SER A 47 11.20 1.80 -6.48
C SER A 47 11.76 2.54 -7.69
N LYS A 48 10.90 2.96 -8.61
CA LYS A 48 11.30 3.76 -9.78
C LYS A 48 11.83 5.12 -9.36
N GLU A 49 11.16 5.77 -8.39
CA GLU A 49 11.60 7.05 -7.86
C GLU A 49 12.99 6.92 -7.21
N LYS A 50 13.21 5.84 -6.46
CA LYS A 50 14.50 5.56 -5.84
C LYS A 50 15.61 5.43 -6.88
N ASP A 51 15.35 4.76 -8.00
CA ASP A 51 16.33 4.58 -9.08
C ASP A 51 16.74 5.93 -9.71
N LEU A 52 15.88 6.94 -9.62
CA LEU A 52 16.15 8.27 -10.12
C LEU A 52 16.84 9.18 -9.09
N MET A 53 16.96 8.73 -7.84
CA MET A 53 17.61 9.51 -6.80
C MET A 53 19.12 9.50 -6.97
N PRO A 54 19.80 10.65 -6.77
CA PRO A 54 21.27 10.67 -6.78
C PRO A 54 21.83 9.76 -5.69
N GLN A 55 22.83 8.95 -6.04
CA GLN A 55 23.45 8.01 -5.09
C GLN A 55 24.11 8.73 -3.91
N GLU A 56 24.45 9.99 -4.07
CA GLU A 56 25.05 10.82 -3.01
C GLU A 56 24.06 11.14 -1.88
N ASN A 57 22.76 11.06 -2.15
CA ASN A 57 21.72 11.34 -1.16
C ASN A 57 21.33 10.07 -0.39
N PHE A 58 22.27 9.55 0.40
CA PHE A 58 22.05 8.34 1.19
C PHE A 58 20.82 8.42 2.09
N ASP A 59 20.60 9.55 2.73
CA ASP A 59 19.48 9.73 3.66
C ASP A 59 18.15 9.61 2.95
N LEU A 60 18.04 10.17 1.75
CA LEU A 60 16.82 10.06 0.93
C LEU A 60 16.58 8.62 0.48
N ILE A 61 17.64 7.93 0.04
CA ILE A 61 17.55 6.55 -0.40
C ILE A 61 17.14 5.64 0.76
N LEU A 62 17.73 5.83 1.94
CA LEU A 62 17.38 5.06 3.13
C LEU A 62 15.93 5.33 3.56
N SER A 63 15.49 6.58 3.49
CA SER A 63 14.10 6.94 3.80
C SER A 63 13.13 6.27 2.83
N GLN A 64 13.49 6.21 1.55
CA GLN A 64 12.67 5.55 0.54
C GLN A 64 12.63 4.04 0.75
N ASP A 65 13.76 3.41 1.06
CA ASP A 65 13.82 1.99 1.41
C ASP A 65 12.94 1.67 2.61
N TYR A 66 12.96 2.53 3.61
CA TYR A 66 12.13 2.38 4.80
C TYR A 66 10.64 2.47 4.43
N ALA A 67 10.27 3.45 3.59
CA ALA A 67 8.89 3.60 3.14
C ALA A 67 8.41 2.38 2.37
N ILE A 68 9.26 1.83 1.50
CA ILE A 68 8.95 0.60 0.75
C ILE A 68 8.74 -0.56 1.73
N LEU A 69 9.62 -0.72 2.71
CA LEU A 69 9.50 -1.79 3.71
C LEU A 69 8.21 -1.67 4.52
N GLN A 70 7.85 -0.46 4.94
CA GLN A 70 6.60 -0.25 5.68
C GLN A 70 5.38 -0.58 4.83
N THR A 71 5.42 -0.25 3.54
CA THR A 71 4.35 -0.56 2.61
C THR A 71 4.22 -2.09 2.42
N GLU A 72 5.35 -2.79 2.30
CA GLU A 72 5.37 -4.25 2.21
C GLU A 72 4.75 -4.90 3.46
N ARG A 73 5.06 -4.37 4.65
CA ARG A 73 4.47 -4.84 5.90
C ARG A 73 2.96 -4.62 5.94
N TRP A 74 2.51 -3.49 5.43
CA TRP A 74 1.08 -3.19 5.33
C TRP A 74 0.38 -4.22 4.45
N ILE A 75 0.97 -4.55 3.29
CA ILE A 75 0.44 -5.60 2.40
C ILE A 75 0.35 -6.94 3.13
N GLU A 76 1.40 -7.32 3.87
CA GLU A 76 1.41 -8.58 4.61
C GLU A 76 0.34 -8.61 5.70
N ASP A 77 0.14 -7.50 6.40
CA ASP A 77 -0.93 -7.39 7.40
C ASP A 77 -2.31 -7.55 6.75
N ASN A 78 -2.52 -6.91 5.61
CA ASN A 78 -3.77 -7.05 4.87
C ASN A 78 -3.97 -8.49 4.37
N LYS A 79 -2.90 -9.16 3.93
CA LYS A 79 -2.97 -10.56 3.50
C LYS A 79 -3.43 -11.47 4.65
N LYS A 80 -2.99 -11.21 5.85
CA LYS A 80 -3.42 -11.97 7.03
C LYS A 80 -4.90 -11.78 7.30
N ILE A 81 -5.38 -10.54 7.18
CA ILE A 81 -6.80 -10.23 7.33
C ILE A 81 -7.62 -10.96 6.27
N ILE A 82 -7.17 -10.91 5.01
CA ILE A 82 -7.84 -11.57 3.87
C ILE A 82 -7.86 -13.08 4.09
N ALA A 83 -6.74 -13.68 4.49
CA ALA A 83 -6.63 -15.12 4.70
C ALA A 83 -7.56 -15.61 5.82
N ASN A 84 -7.81 -14.79 6.82
CA ASN A 84 -8.66 -15.16 7.95
C ASN A 84 -10.13 -14.73 7.77
N TRP A 85 -10.46 -14.12 6.64
CA TRP A 85 -11.79 -13.56 6.40
C TRP A 85 -12.89 -14.62 6.46
N ASP A 86 -12.69 -15.73 5.76
CA ASP A 86 -13.65 -16.82 5.71
C ASP A 86 -13.88 -17.45 7.08
N CYS A 87 -12.81 -17.59 7.87
CA CYS A 87 -12.90 -18.11 9.23
C CYS A 87 -13.73 -17.19 10.13
N ALA A 88 -13.57 -15.89 9.98
CA ALA A 88 -14.34 -14.90 10.73
C ALA A 88 -15.82 -14.95 10.35
N GLU A 89 -16.12 -15.08 9.06
CA GLU A 89 -17.51 -15.21 8.57
C GLU A 89 -18.16 -16.49 9.08
N GLU A 90 -17.45 -17.62 9.04
CA GLU A 90 -17.96 -18.89 9.55
C GLU A 90 -18.28 -18.80 11.04
N ASN A 91 -17.41 -18.18 11.82
CA ASN A 91 -17.64 -18.00 13.25
C ASN A 91 -18.87 -17.14 13.52
N LEU A 92 -19.11 -16.12 12.71
CA LEU A 92 -20.30 -15.28 12.83
C LEU A 92 -21.58 -16.05 12.46
N LYS A 93 -21.51 -16.95 11.48
CA LYS A 93 -22.64 -17.75 11.06
C LYS A 93 -23.04 -18.82 12.04
N LYS A 94 -22.12 -19.27 12.91
CA LYS A 94 -22.37 -20.29 13.92
C LYS A 94 -23.06 -19.74 15.17
N HIS A 95 -23.17 -18.45 15.27
CA HIS A 95 -23.85 -17.78 16.37
C HIS A 95 -25.21 -17.28 15.92
#